data_6f6ce2d038032cbf36735601a14710e7
#
_entry.id   6f6ce2d038032cbf36735601a14710e7
#
_cell.length_a   1.000
_cell.length_b   1.000
_cell.length_c   1.000
_cell.angle_alpha   90.00
_cell.angle_beta   90.00
_cell.angle_gamma   90.00
#
_symmetry.space_group_name_H-M   'P 1'
#
loop_
_entity.id
_entity.type
_entity.pdbx_description
1 polymer ?
#
loop_
_entity_poly.entity_id
_entity_poly.type
_entity_poly.pdbx_seq_one_letter_code
_entity_poly.pdbx_strand_id
1 'polypeptide(L)'
;MLFSRSLRTSLASAALSCAALLAGCADPQGRYDDFQTRDTAIRENQASGDGGSDGNGGNGGGGAGDCLPEAGAPDGDFFFSLSAYLSPRAPIVFLSKLTTEARDGGLSFSLSFQPLESADRKTPTGEPVDVGPYEVSADGQFTAELPTIVVPGNANPISGNELEATITLTGALCAPADFVCGEVTGTATRPIALDLEGSTFAMERITDPSSYPAPVINCDRDPARPLP
;
A
#
# COMPACT_ATOMS: atom_id res chain seq x y z
N MET A 1 74.00 30.16 4.48
CA MET A 1 73.36 31.01 5.49
C MET A 1 71.99 30.37 5.77
N LEU A 2 71.92 29.53 6.82
CA LEU A 2 71.28 29.85 8.10
C LEU A 2 69.82 30.30 7.92
N PHE A 3 68.76 29.54 8.33
CA PHE A 3 68.33 29.28 9.70
C PHE A 3 67.38 28.08 9.80
N SER A 4 67.75 27.16 10.63
CA SER A 4 66.92 26.14 11.30
C SER A 4 66.07 26.82 12.38
N ARG A 5 64.79 26.40 12.55
CA ARG A 5 64.03 26.39 13.82
C ARG A 5 62.81 25.51 13.62
N SER A 6 62.82 24.31 14.11
CA SER A 6 62.25 23.86 15.38
C SER A 6 60.90 24.45 15.73
N LEU A 7 59.82 23.67 15.62
CA LEU A 7 58.71 23.70 16.55
C LEU A 7 58.20 22.26 16.80
N ARG A 8 58.65 21.73 17.90
CA ARG A 8 57.98 20.63 18.62
C ARG A 8 56.90 21.29 19.50
N THR A 9 55.89 20.51 19.85
CA THR A 9 54.79 20.71 20.82
C THR A 9 53.47 21.03 20.20
N SER A 10 52.61 19.98 20.16
CA SER A 10 51.28 19.92 20.78
C SER A 10 50.54 18.67 20.30
N LEU A 11 50.98 17.52 20.78
CA LEU A 11 50.24 16.25 20.73
C LEU A 11 49.82 15.95 22.17
N ALA A 12 48.73 16.56 22.64
CA ALA A 12 48.08 16.16 23.88
C ALA A 12 46.81 17.03 24.07
N SER A 13 45.70 16.69 23.44
CA SER A 13 44.32 17.08 23.85
C SER A 13 43.30 16.70 22.79
N ALA A 14 43.21 15.42 22.40
CA ALA A 14 42.17 14.92 21.53
C ALA A 14 41.69 13.51 21.93
N ALA A 15 41.75 13.18 23.21
CA ALA A 15 41.37 11.86 23.72
C ALA A 15 40.25 11.84 24.75
N LEU A 16 39.38 12.88 24.80
CA LEU A 16 38.30 12.90 25.81
C LEU A 16 36.93 13.38 25.29
N SER A 17 36.59 13.16 24.05
CA SER A 17 35.27 13.55 23.53
C SER A 17 34.54 12.43 22.75
N CYS A 18 34.93 11.18 22.86
CA CYS A 18 34.27 10.05 22.18
C CYS A 18 33.43 9.13 23.08
N ALA A 19 33.20 9.47 24.35
CA ALA A 19 32.49 8.59 25.30
C ALA A 19 31.01 8.95 25.54
N ALA A 20 30.41 9.90 24.82
CA ALA A 20 29.03 10.37 25.09
C ALA A 20 28.01 10.05 23.97
N LEU A 21 28.34 9.25 22.97
CA LEU A 21 27.43 8.93 21.85
C LEU A 21 26.92 7.48 21.83
N LEU A 22 27.08 6.71 22.89
CA LEU A 22 26.62 5.30 22.98
C LEU A 22 25.32 5.11 23.78
N ALA A 23 24.58 6.18 24.12
CA ALA A 23 23.32 6.07 24.88
C ALA A 23 22.07 6.15 23.99
N GLY A 24 22.11 5.72 22.74
CA GLY A 24 21.00 5.76 21.78
C GLY A 24 20.74 4.44 21.07
N CYS A 25 21.16 3.29 21.59
CA CYS A 25 20.69 2.01 21.07
C CYS A 25 19.23 1.84 21.46
N ALA A 26 18.31 1.95 20.48
CA ALA A 26 16.95 1.53 20.65
C ALA A 26 16.96 0.07 21.14
N ASP A 27 16.37 -0.18 22.31
CA ASP A 27 16.23 -1.51 22.86
C ASP A 27 15.21 -2.32 22.03
N PRO A 28 15.66 -3.22 21.14
CA PRO A 28 14.76 -3.99 20.29
C PRO A 28 13.95 -5.01 21.11
N GLN A 29 14.47 -5.43 22.27
CA GLN A 29 13.81 -6.38 23.14
C GLN A 29 12.64 -5.72 23.85
N GLY A 30 12.81 -4.50 24.36
CA GLY A 30 11.72 -3.75 25.00
C GLY A 30 10.57 -3.44 24.05
N ARG A 31 10.86 -3.19 22.74
CA ARG A 31 9.82 -3.02 21.73
C ARG A 31 9.08 -4.32 21.39
N TYR A 32 9.77 -5.44 21.39
CA TYR A 32 9.17 -6.75 21.17
C TYR A 32 8.27 -7.16 22.33
N ASP A 33 8.71 -6.93 23.57
CA ASP A 33 7.95 -7.23 24.79
C ASP A 33 6.70 -6.33 24.89
N ASP A 34 6.79 -5.06 24.47
CA ASP A 34 5.67 -4.12 24.41
C ASP A 34 4.64 -4.54 23.35
N PHE A 35 5.10 -5.04 22.20
CA PHE A 35 4.25 -5.61 21.16
C PHE A 35 3.51 -6.87 21.66
N GLN A 36 4.21 -7.82 22.29
CA GLN A 36 3.60 -9.03 22.85
C GLN A 36 2.56 -8.70 23.93
N THR A 37 2.84 -7.73 24.77
CA THR A 37 1.91 -7.30 25.83
C THR A 37 0.62 -6.73 25.25
N ARG A 38 0.71 -5.94 24.18
CA ARG A 38 -0.46 -5.39 23.48
C ARG A 38 -1.26 -6.48 22.76
N ASP A 39 -0.59 -7.40 22.08
CA ASP A 39 -1.24 -8.51 21.37
C ASP A 39 -1.99 -9.42 22.36
N THR A 40 -1.39 -9.73 23.51
CA THR A 40 -2.02 -10.52 24.57
C THR A 40 -3.25 -9.81 25.15
N ALA A 41 -3.17 -8.51 25.41
CA ALA A 41 -4.30 -7.72 25.93
C ALA A 41 -5.47 -7.65 24.92
N ILE A 42 -5.18 -7.58 23.61
CA ILE A 42 -6.20 -7.61 22.56
C ILE A 42 -6.89 -8.97 22.52
N ARG A 43 -6.14 -10.07 22.59
CA ARG A 43 -6.69 -11.45 22.60
C ARG A 43 -7.52 -11.74 23.84
N GLU A 44 -7.12 -11.28 25.01
CA GLU A 44 -7.88 -11.44 26.25
C GLU A 44 -9.19 -10.64 26.23
N ASN A 45 -9.20 -9.44 25.65
CA ASN A 45 -10.42 -8.66 25.45
C ASN A 45 -11.38 -9.29 24.43
N GLN A 46 -10.88 -9.96 23.41
CA GLN A 46 -11.71 -10.69 22.44
C GLN A 46 -12.31 -11.97 23.05
N ALA A 47 -11.64 -12.61 24.01
CA ALA A 47 -12.12 -13.81 24.69
C ALA A 47 -13.15 -13.52 25.77
N SER A 48 -13.28 -12.27 26.24
CA SER A 48 -14.15 -11.87 27.36
C SER A 48 -15.42 -11.11 26.98
N GLY A 49 -15.67 -10.92 25.66
CA GLY A 49 -16.74 -10.07 25.15
C GLY A 49 -18.05 -10.79 24.95
N ASP A 50 -18.78 -11.01 26.03
CA ASP A 50 -20.23 -11.16 26.00
C ASP A 50 -20.87 -9.77 26.17
N GLY A 51 -21.60 -9.35 25.19
CA GLY A 51 -22.65 -8.36 25.08
C GLY A 51 -22.52 -7.00 25.79
N GLY A 52 -22.42 -5.92 24.98
CA GLY A 52 -22.69 -4.55 25.47
C GLY A 52 -22.34 -3.46 24.46
N SER A 53 -23.37 -2.96 23.80
CA SER A 53 -23.37 -1.76 22.94
C SER A 53 -22.87 -0.55 23.71
N ASP A 54 -21.90 0.23 23.19
CA ASP A 54 -21.93 1.67 23.10
C ASP A 54 -20.62 2.26 22.55
N GLY A 55 -20.72 2.96 21.48
CA GLY A 55 -20.16 4.26 21.12
C GLY A 55 -18.69 4.47 20.84
N ASN A 56 -18.36 4.65 19.55
CA ASN A 56 -17.38 5.61 18.99
C ASN A 56 -15.89 5.29 19.06
N GLY A 57 -15.34 4.99 17.92
CA GLY A 57 -13.90 4.97 17.68
C GLY A 57 -13.52 3.96 16.60
N GLY A 58 -13.59 4.38 15.34
CA GLY A 58 -13.36 3.51 14.17
C GLY A 58 -12.03 2.81 14.20
N ASN A 59 -12.11 1.50 14.30
CA ASN A 59 -11.12 0.58 13.79
C ASN A 59 -11.90 -0.61 13.22
N GLY A 60 -11.90 -0.75 11.89
CA GLY A 60 -12.76 -1.68 11.16
C GLY A 60 -12.43 -3.14 11.43
N GLY A 61 -13.01 -3.68 12.50
CA GLY A 61 -13.17 -5.08 12.75
C GLY A 61 -14.65 -5.43 12.63
N GLY A 62 -15.19 -5.48 11.41
CA GLY A 62 -16.55 -5.95 11.13
C GLY A 62 -16.63 -7.44 11.45
N GLY A 63 -17.60 -7.82 12.28
CA GLY A 63 -17.96 -9.22 12.51
C GLY A 63 -18.38 -9.84 11.16
N ALA A 64 -18.04 -11.12 10.99
CA ALA A 64 -18.42 -11.90 9.80
C ALA A 64 -19.95 -11.86 9.59
N GLY A 65 -20.43 -11.00 8.72
CA GLY A 65 -21.85 -10.86 8.36
C GLY A 65 -22.25 -9.49 7.81
N ASP A 66 -21.55 -8.41 8.20
CA ASP A 66 -21.94 -7.03 7.85
C ASP A 66 -20.93 -6.30 6.95
N CYS A 67 -19.91 -6.99 6.45
CA CYS A 67 -18.87 -6.37 5.64
C CYS A 67 -19.32 -6.13 4.20
N LEU A 68 -20.01 -7.11 3.60
CA LEU A 68 -20.31 -7.11 2.17
C LEU A 68 -21.28 -5.97 1.81
N PRO A 69 -20.92 -5.07 0.89
CA PRO A 69 -21.82 -4.03 0.42
C PRO A 69 -22.92 -4.60 -0.47
N GLU A 70 -24.02 -3.87 -0.61
CA GLU A 70 -25.03 -4.17 -1.64
C GLU A 70 -24.44 -3.94 -3.05
N ALA A 71 -24.84 -4.78 -4.01
CA ALA A 71 -24.43 -4.62 -5.40
C ALA A 71 -24.81 -3.24 -5.94
N GLY A 72 -23.90 -2.59 -6.64
CA GLY A 72 -24.02 -1.22 -7.12
C GLY A 72 -23.60 -0.14 -6.12
N ALA A 73 -23.59 -0.42 -4.81
CA ALA A 73 -23.15 0.56 -3.82
C ALA A 73 -21.64 0.88 -3.94
N PRO A 74 -20.74 -0.09 -4.21
CA PRO A 74 -19.33 0.19 -4.45
C PRO A 74 -19.03 0.81 -5.81
N ASP A 75 -19.97 0.81 -6.75
CA ASP A 75 -19.71 1.25 -8.12
C ASP A 75 -19.20 2.69 -8.18
N GLY A 76 -18.23 2.92 -9.05
CA GLY A 76 -17.67 4.26 -9.24
C GLY A 76 -16.24 4.28 -9.72
N ASP A 77 -15.72 5.50 -9.77
CA ASP A 77 -14.34 5.74 -10.17
C ASP A 77 -13.41 5.80 -8.95
N PHE A 78 -12.26 5.18 -9.10
CA PHE A 78 -11.26 5.07 -8.04
C PHE A 78 -9.88 5.46 -8.54
N PHE A 79 -9.10 6.05 -7.66
CA PHE A 79 -7.68 6.25 -7.86
C PHE A 79 -6.92 5.05 -7.30
N PHE A 80 -6.45 4.20 -8.19
CA PHE A 80 -5.77 2.95 -7.84
C PHE A 80 -4.25 3.17 -7.84
N SER A 81 -3.59 2.69 -6.79
CA SER A 81 -2.13 2.74 -6.61
C SER A 81 -1.57 1.34 -6.43
N LEU A 82 -0.66 0.92 -7.29
CA LEU A 82 0.09 -0.32 -7.17
C LEU A 82 1.50 -0.02 -6.69
N SER A 83 1.85 -0.50 -5.52
CA SER A 83 3.10 -0.24 -4.81
C SER A 83 4.00 -1.47 -4.84
N ALA A 84 4.99 -1.48 -5.71
CA ALA A 84 5.98 -2.54 -5.75
C ALA A 84 6.91 -2.47 -4.53
N TYR A 85 7.20 -3.62 -3.91
CA TYR A 85 8.03 -3.71 -2.71
C TYR A 85 9.44 -3.09 -2.87
N LEU A 86 9.99 -3.08 -4.09
CA LEU A 86 11.29 -2.47 -4.39
C LEU A 86 11.27 -0.93 -4.29
N SER A 87 10.13 -0.31 -4.52
CA SER A 87 9.99 1.15 -4.51
C SER A 87 8.58 1.56 -4.05
N PRO A 88 8.19 1.21 -2.82
CA PRO A 88 6.81 1.30 -2.37
C PRO A 88 6.24 2.73 -2.43
N ARG A 89 7.07 3.75 -2.28
CA ARG A 89 6.63 5.15 -2.32
C ARG A 89 6.57 5.76 -3.73
N ALA A 90 6.85 4.97 -4.77
CA ALA A 90 6.71 5.35 -6.17
C ALA A 90 5.69 4.42 -6.87
N PRO A 91 4.39 4.50 -6.51
CA PRO A 91 3.39 3.61 -7.06
C PRO A 91 3.13 3.88 -8.53
N ILE A 92 2.79 2.83 -9.26
CA ILE A 92 2.12 2.95 -10.57
C ILE A 92 0.67 3.29 -10.26
N VAL A 93 0.12 4.29 -10.92
CA VAL A 93 -1.24 4.77 -10.66
C VAL A 93 -2.15 4.58 -11.87
N PHE A 94 -3.41 4.30 -11.56
CA PHE A 94 -4.46 4.09 -12.56
C PHE A 94 -5.72 4.85 -12.17
N LEU A 95 -6.44 5.33 -13.16
CA LEU A 95 -7.85 5.61 -13.02
C LEU A 95 -8.58 4.28 -13.20
N SER A 96 -9.32 3.85 -12.19
CA SER A 96 -10.02 2.56 -12.21
C SER A 96 -11.51 2.76 -12.05
N LYS A 97 -12.30 2.01 -12.81
CA LYS A 97 -13.75 1.95 -12.64
C LYS A 97 -14.12 0.61 -12.06
N LEU A 98 -14.77 0.63 -10.90
CA LEU A 98 -15.33 -0.53 -10.24
C LEU A 98 -16.80 -0.68 -10.59
N THR A 99 -17.22 -1.88 -10.92
CA THR A 99 -18.63 -2.28 -11.07
C THR A 99 -18.89 -3.57 -10.36
N THR A 100 -20.06 -3.70 -9.73
CA THR A 100 -20.41 -4.85 -8.92
C THR A 100 -21.76 -5.45 -9.33
N GLU A 101 -21.88 -6.77 -9.20
CA GLU A 101 -23.11 -7.52 -9.47
C GLU A 101 -23.42 -8.47 -8.31
N ALA A 102 -24.71 -8.59 -7.97
CA ALA A 102 -25.15 -9.59 -6.98
C ALA A 102 -24.92 -11.02 -7.49
N ARG A 103 -24.48 -11.88 -6.59
CA ARG A 103 -24.28 -13.33 -6.83
C ARG A 103 -24.90 -14.11 -5.67
N ASP A 104 -25.19 -15.39 -5.93
CA ASP A 104 -25.65 -16.31 -4.88
C ASP A 104 -24.55 -16.44 -3.80
N GLY A 105 -24.85 -15.98 -2.58
CA GLY A 105 -23.94 -16.07 -1.44
C GLY A 105 -22.85 -14.99 -1.38
N GLY A 106 -22.90 -13.96 -2.25
CA GLY A 106 -21.87 -12.91 -2.26
C GLY A 106 -22.10 -11.84 -3.33
N LEU A 107 -21.00 -11.33 -3.80
CA LEU A 107 -20.92 -10.27 -4.80
C LEU A 107 -19.87 -10.67 -5.84
N SER A 108 -19.97 -10.17 -7.06
CA SER A 108 -18.85 -10.15 -8.00
C SER A 108 -18.50 -8.73 -8.38
N PHE A 109 -17.24 -8.47 -8.72
CA PHE A 109 -16.81 -7.17 -9.21
C PHE A 109 -15.97 -7.30 -10.48
N SER A 110 -16.00 -6.25 -11.28
CA SER A 110 -15.12 -6.04 -12.42
C SER A 110 -14.44 -4.69 -12.29
N LEU A 111 -13.21 -4.61 -12.82
CA LEU A 111 -12.41 -3.39 -12.83
C LEU A 111 -11.99 -3.05 -14.26
N SER A 112 -11.99 -1.76 -14.58
CA SER A 112 -11.31 -1.21 -15.74
C SER A 112 -10.14 -0.37 -15.25
N PHE A 113 -8.94 -0.64 -15.73
CA PHE A 113 -7.71 0.07 -15.35
C PHE A 113 -7.21 0.92 -16.51
N GLN A 114 -7.18 2.23 -16.34
CA GLN A 114 -6.54 3.16 -17.27
C GLN A 114 -5.22 3.65 -16.64
N PRO A 115 -4.04 3.28 -17.16
CA PRO A 115 -2.78 3.78 -16.64
C PRO A 115 -2.69 5.31 -16.77
N LEU A 116 -2.07 5.95 -15.78
CA LEU A 116 -1.82 7.40 -15.77
C LEU A 116 -0.32 7.67 -15.85
N GLU A 117 0.04 8.77 -16.50
CA GLU A 117 1.44 9.20 -16.55
C GLU A 117 2.02 9.45 -15.16
N SER A 118 3.22 8.93 -14.92
CA SER A 118 3.90 9.07 -13.63
C SER A 118 4.30 10.51 -13.30
N ALA A 119 4.41 11.36 -14.31
CA ALA A 119 4.84 12.76 -14.18
C ALA A 119 3.79 13.65 -13.51
N ASP A 120 2.50 13.41 -13.77
CA ASP A 120 1.40 14.22 -13.22
C ASP A 120 0.34 13.41 -12.48
N ARG A 121 0.33 12.08 -12.68
CA ARG A 121 -0.65 11.14 -12.14
C ARG A 121 -2.11 11.48 -12.51
N LYS A 122 -2.29 12.07 -13.68
CA LYS A 122 -3.59 12.56 -14.19
C LYS A 122 -3.81 12.26 -15.65
N THR A 123 -2.77 12.36 -16.46
CA THR A 123 -2.89 12.16 -17.92
C THR A 123 -3.01 10.68 -18.23
N PRO A 124 -4.10 10.22 -18.86
CA PRO A 124 -4.21 8.83 -19.30
C PRO A 124 -3.15 8.46 -20.32
N THR A 125 -2.61 7.26 -20.23
CA THR A 125 -1.62 6.73 -21.16
C THR A 125 -1.80 5.21 -21.35
N GLY A 126 -1.39 4.70 -22.50
CA GLY A 126 -1.59 3.28 -22.84
C GLY A 126 -3.06 2.93 -23.07
N GLU A 127 -3.30 1.63 -23.24
CA GLU A 127 -4.64 1.10 -23.43
C GLU A 127 -5.27 0.75 -22.08
N PRO A 128 -6.58 0.96 -21.87
CA PRO A 128 -7.28 0.49 -20.70
C PRO A 128 -7.36 -1.05 -20.69
N VAL A 129 -7.37 -1.63 -19.52
CA VAL A 129 -7.48 -3.08 -19.32
C VAL A 129 -8.72 -3.38 -18.49
N ASP A 130 -9.66 -4.12 -19.07
CA ASP A 130 -10.86 -4.59 -18.37
C ASP A 130 -10.62 -5.99 -17.82
N VAL A 131 -10.95 -6.20 -16.55
CA VAL A 131 -10.72 -7.45 -15.83
C VAL A 131 -11.92 -7.87 -14.99
N GLY A 132 -12.05 -9.15 -14.74
CA GLY A 132 -13.15 -9.74 -13.98
C GLY A 132 -14.19 -10.44 -14.86
N PRO A 133 -15.37 -10.83 -14.33
CA PRO A 133 -15.76 -10.64 -12.93
C PRO A 133 -14.99 -11.53 -11.94
N TYR A 134 -14.71 -11.02 -10.75
CA TYR A 134 -14.10 -11.74 -9.63
C TYR A 134 -15.11 -11.87 -8.49
N GLU A 135 -15.07 -12.99 -7.79
CA GLU A 135 -15.97 -13.25 -6.67
C GLU A 135 -15.49 -12.56 -5.38
N VAL A 136 -16.46 -12.04 -4.62
CA VAL A 136 -16.29 -11.53 -3.27
C VAL A 136 -17.11 -12.40 -2.35
N SER A 137 -16.48 -13.00 -1.37
CA SER A 137 -17.11 -13.86 -0.38
C SER A 137 -18.01 -13.08 0.57
N ALA A 138 -18.86 -13.75 1.33
CA ALA A 138 -19.80 -13.12 2.25
C ALA A 138 -19.12 -12.27 3.35
N ASP A 139 -17.86 -12.56 3.66
CA ASP A 139 -17.01 -11.79 4.58
C ASP A 139 -16.23 -10.64 3.88
N GLY A 140 -16.54 -10.39 2.61
CA GLY A 140 -15.96 -9.32 1.81
C GLY A 140 -14.59 -9.61 1.22
N GLN A 141 -14.02 -10.79 1.44
CA GLN A 141 -12.69 -11.13 0.91
C GLN A 141 -12.74 -11.47 -0.57
N PHE A 142 -11.69 -11.13 -1.29
CA PHE A 142 -11.53 -11.49 -2.70
C PHE A 142 -10.08 -11.86 -3.04
N THR A 143 -9.94 -12.66 -4.08
CA THR A 143 -8.69 -12.93 -4.79
C THR A 143 -8.95 -12.77 -6.27
N ALA A 144 -8.27 -11.83 -6.90
CA ALA A 144 -8.42 -11.48 -8.31
C ALA A 144 -7.12 -11.78 -9.07
N GLU A 145 -7.13 -12.84 -9.87
CA GLU A 145 -6.03 -13.17 -10.77
C GLU A 145 -6.18 -12.37 -12.07
N LEU A 146 -5.35 -11.36 -12.26
CA LEU A 146 -5.42 -10.51 -13.44
C LEU A 146 -4.72 -11.19 -14.63
N PRO A 147 -5.22 -10.98 -15.86
CA PRO A 147 -4.46 -11.34 -17.04
C PRO A 147 -3.14 -10.58 -17.08
N THR A 148 -2.25 -10.93 -18.02
CA THR A 148 -1.04 -10.16 -18.24
C THR A 148 -1.41 -8.70 -18.53
N ILE A 149 -0.93 -7.78 -17.69
CA ILE A 149 -1.09 -6.34 -17.86
C ILE A 149 0.18 -5.73 -18.41
N VAL A 150 0.02 -4.74 -19.27
CA VAL A 150 1.13 -3.96 -19.85
C VAL A 150 0.98 -2.52 -19.40
N VAL A 151 2.01 -1.99 -18.74
CA VAL A 151 2.07 -0.61 -18.28
C VAL A 151 3.13 0.12 -19.09
N PRO A 152 2.78 1.19 -19.81
CA PRO A 152 3.74 1.97 -20.61
C PRO A 152 4.84 2.58 -19.74
N GLY A 153 6.01 2.81 -20.31
CA GLY A 153 7.15 3.35 -19.58
C GLY A 153 6.90 4.71 -18.93
N ASN A 154 6.11 5.58 -19.56
CA ASN A 154 5.75 6.89 -19.00
C ASN A 154 4.78 6.80 -17.79
N ALA A 155 4.08 5.67 -17.61
CA ALA A 155 3.29 5.38 -16.41
C ALA A 155 4.11 4.67 -15.32
N ASN A 156 5.32 4.21 -15.61
CA ASN A 156 6.17 3.46 -14.68
C ASN A 156 7.22 4.37 -14.01
N PRO A 157 6.97 4.87 -12.78
CA PRO A 157 7.90 5.78 -12.10
C PRO A 157 9.15 5.09 -11.54
N ILE A 158 9.21 3.75 -11.59
CA ILE A 158 10.31 2.97 -11.01
C ILE A 158 11.49 2.90 -11.98
N SER A 159 11.22 2.54 -13.23
CA SER A 159 12.26 2.33 -14.23
C SER A 159 12.12 3.17 -15.50
N GLY A 160 10.95 3.78 -15.73
CA GLY A 160 10.65 4.49 -16.96
C GLY A 160 10.54 3.59 -18.20
N ASN A 161 10.59 2.27 -18.02
CA ASN A 161 10.45 1.29 -19.09
C ASN A 161 9.08 0.63 -19.05
N GLU A 162 8.65 0.08 -20.19
CA GLU A 162 7.44 -0.74 -20.25
C GLU A 162 7.55 -1.89 -19.24
N LEU A 163 6.47 -2.08 -18.48
CA LEU A 163 6.32 -3.16 -17.52
C LEU A 163 5.27 -4.13 -18.03
N GLU A 164 5.60 -5.41 -18.03
CA GLU A 164 4.65 -6.50 -18.27
C GLU A 164 4.62 -7.39 -17.04
N ALA A 165 3.43 -7.65 -16.51
CA ALA A 165 3.26 -8.44 -15.30
C ALA A 165 1.97 -9.24 -15.31
N THR A 166 2.00 -10.40 -14.65
CA THR A 166 0.83 -11.18 -14.22
C THR A 166 0.74 -11.04 -12.71
N ILE A 167 -0.37 -10.52 -12.21
CA ILE A 167 -0.55 -10.19 -10.80
C ILE A 167 -1.83 -10.80 -10.24
N THR A 168 -1.79 -11.06 -8.95
CA THR A 168 -2.96 -11.45 -8.15
C THR A 168 -3.15 -10.39 -7.07
N LEU A 169 -4.36 -9.84 -6.99
CA LEU A 169 -4.77 -8.93 -5.93
C LEU A 169 -5.55 -9.71 -4.88
N THR A 170 -5.16 -9.60 -3.62
CA THR A 170 -5.89 -10.17 -2.48
C THR A 170 -6.26 -9.04 -1.52
N GLY A 171 -7.55 -8.91 -1.18
CA GLY A 171 -8.03 -7.81 -0.37
C GLY A 171 -9.46 -8.00 0.10
N ALA A 172 -10.04 -6.93 0.64
CA ALA A 172 -11.41 -6.92 1.10
C ALA A 172 -12.21 -5.76 0.51
N LEU A 173 -13.41 -6.07 0.03
CA LEU A 173 -14.41 -5.10 -0.43
C LEU A 173 -15.53 -5.02 0.61
N CYS A 174 -15.41 -4.08 1.54
CA CYS A 174 -16.33 -3.89 2.66
C CYS A 174 -17.05 -2.54 2.56
N ALA A 175 -18.31 -2.49 2.99
CA ALA A 175 -19.05 -1.24 3.08
C ALA A 175 -18.31 -0.22 3.98
N PRO A 176 -18.28 1.07 3.63
CA PRO A 176 -18.92 1.75 2.50
C PRO A 176 -18.18 1.61 1.16
N ALA A 177 -17.05 0.90 1.09
CA ALA A 177 -16.23 0.65 -0.09
C ALA A 177 -15.65 1.94 -0.73
N ASP A 178 -15.39 2.96 0.07
CA ASP A 178 -14.72 4.19 -0.38
C ASP A 178 -13.19 4.03 -0.44
N PHE A 179 -12.70 2.98 0.21
CA PHE A 179 -11.30 2.61 0.24
C PHE A 179 -11.17 1.09 0.24
N VAL A 180 -10.41 0.57 -0.72
CA VAL A 180 -10.10 -0.85 -0.86
C VAL A 180 -8.60 -1.01 -0.95
N CYS A 181 -8.03 -1.96 -0.22
CA CYS A 181 -6.60 -2.19 -0.19
C CYS A 181 -6.26 -3.66 0.03
N GLY A 182 -5.00 -4.01 -0.21
CA GLY A 182 -4.56 -5.37 -0.01
C GLY A 182 -3.16 -5.64 -0.53
N GLU A 183 -2.89 -6.91 -0.72
CA GLU A 183 -1.61 -7.43 -1.16
C GLU A 183 -1.60 -7.69 -2.67
N VAL A 184 -0.41 -7.58 -3.24
CA VAL A 184 -0.13 -7.91 -4.65
C VAL A 184 0.94 -8.98 -4.68
N THR A 185 0.64 -10.09 -5.33
CA THR A 185 1.59 -11.15 -5.65
C THR A 185 1.67 -11.36 -7.15
N GLY A 186 2.62 -12.18 -7.61
CA GLY A 186 2.79 -12.49 -9.02
C GLY A 186 4.18 -12.17 -9.53
N THR A 187 4.30 -11.98 -10.84
CA THR A 187 5.61 -11.83 -11.48
C THR A 187 5.58 -10.76 -12.56
N ALA A 188 6.49 -9.80 -12.48
CA ALA A 188 6.83 -8.98 -13.62
C ALA A 188 7.76 -9.77 -14.56
N THR A 189 7.52 -9.69 -15.87
CA THR A 189 8.33 -10.36 -16.90
C THR A 189 9.20 -9.37 -17.68
N ARG A 190 8.82 -8.10 -17.71
CA ARG A 190 9.54 -6.99 -18.31
C ARG A 190 9.61 -5.80 -17.36
N PRO A 191 10.69 -5.00 -17.41
CA PRO A 191 11.91 -5.15 -18.22
C PRO A 191 12.82 -6.28 -17.74
N ILE A 192 12.60 -6.78 -16.53
CA ILE A 192 13.32 -7.91 -15.92
C ILE A 192 12.32 -8.80 -15.19
N ALA A 193 12.62 -10.10 -15.10
CA ALA A 193 11.82 -11.00 -14.29
C ALA A 193 11.99 -10.66 -12.80
N LEU A 194 10.88 -10.43 -12.11
CA LEU A 194 10.84 -10.02 -10.72
C LEU A 194 9.62 -10.61 -10.03
N ASP A 195 9.81 -11.23 -8.89
CA ASP A 195 8.73 -11.61 -7.98
C ASP A 195 8.15 -10.34 -7.33
N LEU A 196 6.83 -10.27 -7.20
CA LEU A 196 6.11 -9.14 -6.64
C LEU A 196 5.61 -9.38 -5.22
N GLU A 197 6.01 -10.48 -4.57
CA GLU A 197 5.66 -10.74 -3.17
C GLU A 197 6.07 -9.57 -2.27
N GLY A 198 5.19 -9.17 -1.33
CA GLY A 198 5.38 -8.01 -0.47
C GLY A 198 4.99 -6.67 -1.11
N SER A 199 4.48 -6.70 -2.33
CA SER A 199 3.86 -5.52 -2.96
C SER A 199 2.43 -5.33 -2.44
N THR A 200 1.92 -4.10 -2.55
CA THR A 200 0.59 -3.74 -2.05
C THR A 200 -0.19 -2.93 -3.07
N PHE A 201 -1.49 -2.88 -2.90
CA PHE A 201 -2.33 -1.94 -3.62
C PHE A 201 -3.25 -1.17 -2.67
N ALA A 202 -3.66 0.01 -3.10
CA ALA A 202 -4.69 0.80 -2.45
C ALA A 202 -5.52 1.50 -3.53
N MET A 203 -6.82 1.60 -3.29
CA MET A 203 -7.76 2.16 -4.22
C MET A 203 -8.72 3.06 -3.43
N GLU A 204 -8.75 4.35 -3.73
CA GLU A 204 -9.54 5.36 -3.05
C GLU A 204 -10.59 5.94 -4.01
N ARG A 205 -11.84 6.04 -3.54
CA ARG A 205 -12.96 6.55 -4.34
C ARG A 205 -12.71 8.00 -4.77
N ILE A 206 -12.93 8.28 -6.04
CA ILE A 206 -12.89 9.64 -6.58
C ILE A 206 -14.27 10.27 -6.38
N THR A 207 -14.34 11.28 -5.53
CA THR A 207 -15.58 12.03 -5.28
C THR A 207 -15.71 13.28 -6.15
N ASP A 208 -14.58 13.79 -6.65
CA ASP A 208 -14.49 14.92 -7.57
C ASP A 208 -13.62 14.55 -8.77
N PRO A 209 -14.19 14.37 -9.96
CA PRO A 209 -13.43 13.99 -11.16
C PRO A 209 -12.42 15.06 -11.62
N SER A 210 -12.52 16.28 -11.10
CA SER A 210 -11.54 17.36 -11.37
C SER A 210 -10.34 17.32 -10.43
N SER A 211 -10.42 16.54 -9.33
CA SER A 211 -9.38 16.49 -8.28
C SER A 211 -9.22 15.08 -7.73
N TYR A 212 -8.24 14.36 -8.25
CA TYR A 212 -7.93 13.02 -7.72
C TYR A 212 -7.33 13.09 -6.31
N PRO A 213 -7.62 12.11 -5.46
CA PRO A 213 -6.98 12.02 -4.15
C PRO A 213 -5.46 11.83 -4.29
N ALA A 214 -4.72 12.18 -3.24
CA ALA A 214 -3.29 11.88 -3.20
C ALA A 214 -3.10 10.35 -3.11
N PRO A 215 -2.21 9.74 -3.92
CA PRO A 215 -2.05 8.30 -3.89
C PRO A 215 -1.52 7.81 -2.55
N VAL A 216 -2.17 6.79 -2.00
CA VAL A 216 -1.71 6.02 -0.84
C VAL A 216 -1.23 4.65 -1.29
N ILE A 217 -0.35 4.01 -0.51
CA ILE A 217 0.40 2.86 -0.99
C ILE A 217 0.02 1.53 -0.33
N ASN A 218 -0.75 1.56 0.75
CA ASN A 218 -1.12 0.37 1.53
C ASN A 218 -2.41 0.60 2.33
N CYS A 219 -2.80 -0.39 3.12
CA CYS A 219 -3.99 -0.31 3.98
C CYS A 219 -3.85 0.67 5.16
N ASP A 220 -2.64 1.02 5.54
CA ASP A 220 -2.37 2.04 6.58
C ASP A 220 -2.50 3.48 6.04
N ARG A 221 -2.81 3.62 4.74
CA ARG A 221 -2.91 4.91 4.02
C ARG A 221 -1.60 5.70 4.03
N ASP A 222 -0.47 5.01 4.04
CA ASP A 222 0.83 5.66 3.89
C ASP A 222 0.90 6.43 2.56
N PRO A 223 1.41 7.68 2.57
CA PRO A 223 1.43 8.48 1.37
C PRO A 223 2.52 8.06 0.39
N ALA A 224 2.22 8.12 -0.88
CA ALA A 224 3.23 8.05 -1.93
C ALA A 224 4.21 9.24 -1.84
N ARG A 225 5.36 9.12 -2.52
CA ARG A 225 6.27 10.26 -2.68
C ARG A 225 5.55 11.39 -3.44
N PRO A 226 5.67 12.64 -2.99
CA PRO A 226 5.22 13.78 -3.79
C PRO A 226 5.82 13.77 -5.19
N LEU A 227 5.12 14.35 -6.14
CA LEU A 227 5.68 14.62 -7.47
C LEU A 227 6.83 15.63 -7.34
N PRO A 228 7.86 15.55 -8.19
CA PRO A 228 9.01 16.46 -8.19
C PRO A 228 8.64 17.90 -8.54
#